data_ca697f96485ee9d9d4036f28bdbdca85
#
_entry.id   ca697f96485ee9d9d4036f28bdbdca85
#
_cell.length_a   1.000
_cell.length_b   1.000
_cell.length_c   1.000
_cell.angle_alpha   90.00
_cell.angle_beta   90.00
_cell.angle_gamma   90.00
#
_symmetry.space_group_name_H-M   'P 1'
#
loop_
_entity.id
_entity.type
_entity.pdbx_description
1 polymer ?
#
loop_
_entity_poly.entity_id
_entity_poly.type
_entity_poly.pdbx_seq_one_letter_code
_entity_poly.pdbx_strand_id
1 'polypeptide(L)'
;MDPQARKNQPSLLRLICRARKTIRGSADDIGWLQHAPGMPPVEDGTKRFMELLESIRNGEHKLPNSMIYLLVPGLFSNHGPLYFVKTKMFFSKMGLACHVAKIHSEASVEKNAREIKECVEEIYWGSRKHVLLLGHSKGGVDAAAALSMYWSDLKDKVAGLVLVQSPYGGSPIASDILREGQLGDYVNLRKLMEILIRKVIKGDIQALEDLTYERRKDFLRKYQLPKELPVVSFHTEASIRPEVLATLSHVAHAELPIIPSLSARQPRKVPVVMPLSAAMAACAQLLQVRYGEKTDGLVTRRDAEVPGSVVVRPDRKLDHAWMVYSSLNDDPGEADASQVCEALLTLLIEVGQRQRHEISMKDG
;
A
#
# COMPACT_ATOMS: atom_id res chain seq x y z
N MET A 1 40.18 -38.83 3.96
CA MET A 1 39.73 -37.46 3.74
C MET A 1 38.28 -37.53 3.26
N ASP A 2 37.36 -37.11 4.11
CA ASP A 2 35.93 -37.26 3.95
C ASP A 2 35.36 -36.37 2.82
N PRO A 3 34.66 -36.90 1.83
CA PRO A 3 34.06 -36.12 0.73
C PRO A 3 32.91 -35.21 1.17
N GLN A 4 32.41 -35.36 2.39
CA GLN A 4 31.29 -34.53 2.91
C GLN A 4 31.75 -33.16 3.44
N ALA A 5 33.03 -32.93 3.72
CA ALA A 5 33.55 -31.66 4.23
C ALA A 5 33.55 -30.49 3.19
N ARG A 6 33.35 -30.79 1.90
CA ARG A 6 33.36 -29.75 0.81
C ARG A 6 32.00 -29.07 0.55
N LYS A 7 30.90 -29.50 1.18
CA LYS A 7 29.55 -28.96 0.89
C LYS A 7 29.14 -27.72 1.66
N ASN A 8 29.92 -27.25 2.64
CA ASN A 8 29.50 -26.18 3.57
C ASN A 8 30.31 -24.87 3.50
N GLN A 9 31.19 -24.69 2.52
CA GLN A 9 31.76 -23.35 2.33
C GLN A 9 30.84 -22.52 1.43
N PRO A 10 30.27 -21.40 1.91
CA PRO A 10 29.56 -20.48 1.04
C PRO A 10 30.51 -20.00 -0.03
N SER A 11 30.12 -20.12 -1.31
CA SER A 11 30.95 -19.63 -2.42
C SER A 11 31.26 -18.13 -2.19
N LEU A 12 32.46 -17.68 -2.57
CA LEU A 12 32.89 -16.28 -2.47
C LEU A 12 31.80 -15.33 -3.04
N LEU A 13 31.18 -15.73 -4.14
CA LEU A 13 30.04 -15.01 -4.74
C LEU A 13 28.86 -14.86 -3.78
N ARG A 14 28.50 -15.91 -3.01
CA ARG A 14 27.43 -15.81 -1.99
C ARG A 14 27.81 -14.86 -0.86
N LEU A 15 29.08 -14.86 -0.43
CA LEU A 15 29.56 -13.93 0.60
C LEU A 15 29.54 -12.49 0.09
N ILE A 16 30.00 -12.24 -1.14
CA ILE A 16 29.98 -10.92 -1.78
C ILE A 16 28.53 -10.44 -1.95
N CYS A 17 27.62 -11.29 -2.45
CA CYS A 17 26.19 -10.94 -2.55
C CYS A 17 25.57 -10.64 -1.20
N ARG A 18 25.93 -11.40 -0.15
CA ARG A 18 25.44 -11.17 1.21
C ARG A 18 25.95 -9.84 1.77
N ALA A 19 27.26 -9.56 1.62
CA ALA A 19 27.85 -8.29 2.04
C ALA A 19 27.23 -7.10 1.29
N ARG A 20 27.05 -7.21 -0.04
CA ARG A 20 26.38 -6.19 -0.85
C ARG A 20 24.94 -5.93 -0.37
N LYS A 21 24.16 -6.98 -0.13
CA LYS A 21 22.80 -6.86 0.41
C LYS A 21 22.78 -6.23 1.80
N THR A 22 23.77 -6.52 2.65
CA THR A 22 23.90 -5.92 3.99
C THR A 22 24.13 -4.41 3.90
N ILE A 23 25.02 -3.97 3.01
CA ILE A 23 25.37 -2.54 2.86
C ILE A 23 24.26 -1.76 2.15
N ARG A 24 23.70 -2.30 1.05
CA ARG A 24 22.76 -1.61 0.17
C ARG A 24 21.29 -1.82 0.55
N GLY A 25 20.98 -2.80 1.42
CA GLY A 25 19.61 -3.16 1.77
C GLY A 25 18.77 -3.45 0.53
N SER A 26 17.60 -2.83 0.45
CA SER A 26 16.66 -2.95 -0.68
C SER A 26 16.92 -1.97 -1.84
N ALA A 27 18.03 -1.22 -1.83
CA ALA A 27 18.29 -0.17 -2.84
C ALA A 27 18.23 -0.65 -4.29
N ASP A 28 18.68 -1.89 -4.55
CA ASP A 28 18.68 -2.48 -5.91
C ASP A 28 17.31 -3.06 -6.31
N ASP A 29 16.39 -3.21 -5.35
CA ASP A 29 15.07 -3.81 -5.58
C ASP A 29 13.96 -2.76 -5.76
N ILE A 30 14.15 -1.54 -5.19
CA ILE A 30 13.16 -0.46 -5.27
C ILE A 30 12.90 -0.08 -6.73
N GLY A 31 11.63 -0.16 -7.15
CA GLY A 31 11.22 0.16 -8.51
C GLY A 31 11.65 -0.85 -9.59
N TRP A 32 11.96 -2.06 -9.20
CA TRP A 32 12.41 -3.12 -10.12
C TRP A 32 11.43 -3.38 -11.26
N LEU A 33 10.12 -3.21 -11.04
CA LEU A 33 9.09 -3.41 -12.07
C LEU A 33 9.22 -2.44 -13.23
N GLN A 34 9.65 -1.20 -13.00
CA GLN A 34 9.82 -0.19 -14.04
C GLN A 34 10.96 -0.53 -15.00
N HIS A 35 11.88 -1.39 -14.56
CA HIS A 35 13.03 -1.83 -15.34
C HIS A 35 12.92 -3.29 -15.82
N ALA A 36 11.81 -3.97 -15.49
CA ALA A 36 11.61 -5.35 -15.87
C ALA A 36 11.31 -5.45 -17.38
N PRO A 37 11.94 -6.36 -18.11
CA PRO A 37 11.73 -6.51 -19.54
C PRO A 37 10.25 -6.80 -19.89
N GLY A 38 9.73 -6.11 -20.88
CA GLY A 38 8.38 -6.35 -21.40
C GLY A 38 7.25 -5.73 -20.57
N MET A 39 7.56 -4.97 -19.50
CA MET A 39 6.54 -4.24 -18.75
C MET A 39 6.06 -3.01 -19.54
N PRO A 40 4.73 -2.83 -19.67
CA PRO A 40 4.18 -1.67 -20.37
C PRO A 40 4.47 -0.37 -19.58
N PRO A 41 4.67 0.76 -20.28
CA PRO A 41 4.85 2.05 -19.61
C PRO A 41 3.59 2.46 -18.87
N VAL A 42 3.75 3.33 -17.88
CA VAL A 42 2.65 3.99 -17.20
C VAL A 42 2.24 5.28 -17.92
N GLU A 43 0.97 5.63 -17.83
CA GLU A 43 0.42 6.91 -18.31
C GLU A 43 0.23 7.86 -17.14
N ASP A 44 0.62 9.13 -17.27
CA ASP A 44 0.37 10.13 -16.21
C ASP A 44 -1.04 10.71 -16.32
N GLY A 45 -1.90 10.35 -15.37
CA GLY A 45 -3.28 10.83 -15.26
C GLY A 45 -3.47 11.96 -14.24
N THR A 46 -2.38 12.50 -13.67
CA THR A 46 -2.45 13.47 -12.57
C THR A 46 -3.26 14.72 -12.93
N LYS A 47 -3.03 15.29 -14.12
CA LYS A 47 -3.78 16.49 -14.57
C LYS A 47 -5.28 16.20 -14.61
N ARG A 48 -5.68 15.08 -15.25
CA ARG A 48 -7.11 14.73 -15.36
C ARG A 48 -7.74 14.46 -14.01
N PHE A 49 -7.02 13.78 -13.14
CA PHE A 49 -7.45 13.57 -11.76
C PHE A 49 -7.71 14.89 -11.02
N MET A 50 -6.80 15.89 -11.14
CA MET A 50 -6.97 17.19 -10.48
C MET A 50 -8.20 17.94 -11.01
N GLU A 51 -8.48 17.87 -12.31
CA GLU A 51 -9.69 18.45 -12.91
C GLU A 51 -10.96 17.80 -12.35
N LEU A 52 -10.98 16.47 -12.23
CA LEU A 52 -12.09 15.71 -11.64
C LEU A 52 -12.28 16.05 -10.16
N LEU A 53 -11.18 16.15 -9.42
CA LEU A 53 -11.23 16.48 -8.00
C LEU A 53 -11.81 17.89 -7.76
N GLU A 54 -11.43 18.86 -8.59
CA GLU A 54 -11.99 20.21 -8.52
C GLU A 54 -13.48 20.22 -8.85
N SER A 55 -13.93 19.51 -9.90
CA SER A 55 -15.36 19.37 -10.22
C SER A 55 -16.14 18.77 -9.04
N ILE A 56 -15.61 17.72 -8.40
CA ILE A 56 -16.23 17.07 -7.23
C ILE A 56 -16.34 18.03 -6.05
N ARG A 57 -15.30 18.83 -5.79
CA ARG A 57 -15.33 19.88 -4.75
C ARG A 57 -16.38 20.94 -5.00
N ASN A 58 -16.67 21.21 -6.26
CA ASN A 58 -17.73 22.12 -6.69
C ASN A 58 -19.13 21.47 -6.73
N GLY A 59 -19.25 20.22 -6.28
CA GLY A 59 -20.53 19.50 -6.18
C GLY A 59 -20.94 18.73 -7.44
N GLU A 60 -20.03 18.55 -8.42
CA GLU A 60 -20.31 17.78 -9.63
C GLU A 60 -19.89 16.31 -9.44
N HIS A 61 -20.85 15.48 -9.02
CA HIS A 61 -20.63 14.05 -8.81
C HIS A 61 -20.98 13.25 -10.07
N LYS A 62 -20.07 12.34 -10.50
CA LYS A 62 -20.21 11.60 -11.78
C LYS A 62 -20.22 10.08 -11.62
N LEU A 63 -20.08 9.56 -10.39
CA LEU A 63 -20.10 8.11 -10.18
C LEU A 63 -21.49 7.54 -10.46
N PRO A 64 -21.62 6.52 -11.35
CA PRO A 64 -22.91 5.95 -11.69
C PRO A 64 -23.45 5.03 -10.59
N ASN A 65 -24.77 5.08 -10.36
CA ASN A 65 -25.47 4.17 -9.45
C ASN A 65 -25.69 2.76 -10.04
N SER A 66 -25.32 2.55 -11.30
CA SER A 66 -25.37 1.25 -11.98
C SER A 66 -24.21 0.33 -11.61
N MET A 67 -23.23 0.80 -10.83
CA MET A 67 -22.08 0.04 -10.36
C MET A 67 -22.08 -0.13 -8.85
N ILE A 68 -21.27 -1.05 -8.35
CA ILE A 68 -20.99 -1.21 -6.93
C ILE A 68 -19.53 -0.88 -6.67
N TYR A 69 -19.28 -0.16 -5.58
CA TYR A 69 -17.96 0.29 -5.15
C TYR A 69 -17.49 -0.57 -3.98
N LEU A 70 -16.47 -1.40 -4.20
CA LEU A 70 -15.91 -2.28 -3.18
C LEU A 70 -14.55 -1.72 -2.71
N LEU A 71 -14.52 -1.25 -1.47
CA LEU A 71 -13.32 -0.75 -0.81
C LEU A 71 -12.60 -1.94 -0.14
N VAL A 72 -11.35 -2.19 -0.53
CA VAL A 72 -10.55 -3.30 0.01
C VAL A 72 -9.53 -2.73 0.99
N PRO A 73 -9.69 -3.02 2.30
CA PRO A 73 -8.83 -2.45 3.33
C PRO A 73 -7.44 -3.11 3.36
N GLY A 74 -6.45 -2.35 3.82
CA GLY A 74 -5.07 -2.82 4.02
C GLY A 74 -4.88 -3.56 5.34
N LEU A 75 -3.62 -3.79 5.70
CA LEU A 75 -3.22 -4.45 6.95
C LEU A 75 -3.86 -3.78 8.17
N PHE A 76 -4.21 -4.60 9.17
CA PHE A 76 -4.75 -4.19 10.48
C PHE A 76 -6.10 -3.48 10.47
N SER A 77 -6.81 -3.52 9.37
CA SER A 77 -8.14 -2.96 9.27
C SER A 77 -9.14 -3.58 10.26
N ASN A 78 -8.93 -4.85 10.63
CA ASN A 78 -9.75 -5.54 11.64
C ASN A 78 -9.61 -4.95 13.06
N HIS A 79 -8.51 -4.21 13.30
CA HIS A 79 -8.24 -3.53 14.57
C HIS A 79 -8.51 -2.01 14.49
N GLY A 80 -8.82 -1.49 13.30
CA GLY A 80 -9.12 -0.09 13.04
C GLY A 80 -10.58 0.13 12.64
N PRO A 81 -11.51 0.34 13.60
CA PRO A 81 -12.95 0.39 13.33
C PRO A 81 -13.36 1.54 12.38
N LEU A 82 -12.44 2.47 12.10
CA LEU A 82 -12.71 3.64 11.26
C LEU A 82 -12.18 3.54 9.83
N TYR A 83 -11.62 2.38 9.45
CA TYR A 83 -11.03 2.19 8.11
C TYR A 83 -12.09 2.36 7.02
N PHE A 84 -11.93 3.32 6.12
CA PHE A 84 -12.86 3.69 5.04
C PHE A 84 -14.27 4.12 5.47
N VAL A 85 -14.53 4.33 6.76
CA VAL A 85 -15.89 4.66 7.24
C VAL A 85 -16.40 5.97 6.63
N LYS A 86 -15.58 7.03 6.61
CA LYS A 86 -15.98 8.31 5.99
C LYS A 86 -16.29 8.14 4.50
N THR A 87 -15.42 7.47 3.75
CA THR A 87 -15.61 7.24 2.30
C THR A 87 -16.91 6.46 2.04
N LYS A 88 -17.16 5.38 2.81
CA LYS A 88 -18.41 4.62 2.71
C LYS A 88 -19.62 5.48 3.00
N MET A 89 -19.57 6.29 4.07
CA MET A 89 -20.68 7.19 4.44
C MET A 89 -20.92 8.27 3.37
N PHE A 90 -19.85 8.83 2.82
CA PHE A 90 -19.92 9.82 1.76
C PHE A 90 -20.60 9.25 0.52
N PHE A 91 -20.21 8.07 0.04
CA PHE A 91 -20.84 7.39 -1.09
C PHE A 91 -22.30 7.01 -0.81
N SER A 92 -22.58 6.56 0.40
CA SER A 92 -23.96 6.25 0.80
C SER A 92 -24.87 7.47 0.79
N LYS A 93 -24.39 8.65 1.19
CA LYS A 93 -25.14 9.91 1.11
C LYS A 93 -25.46 10.31 -0.33
N MET A 94 -24.62 9.94 -1.29
CA MET A 94 -24.87 10.13 -2.72
C MET A 94 -25.77 9.04 -3.33
N GLY A 95 -26.29 8.12 -2.54
CA GLY A 95 -27.14 7.01 -3.02
C GLY A 95 -26.35 5.91 -3.76
N LEU A 96 -25.03 5.86 -3.60
CA LEU A 96 -24.19 4.86 -4.24
C LEU A 96 -24.06 3.60 -3.38
N ALA A 97 -24.10 2.43 -4.01
CA ALA A 97 -23.85 1.15 -3.34
C ALA A 97 -22.36 0.97 -3.09
N CYS A 98 -21.93 1.18 -1.83
CA CYS A 98 -20.55 1.08 -1.41
C CYS A 98 -20.38 0.10 -0.25
N HIS A 99 -19.46 -0.84 -0.40
CA HIS A 99 -19.14 -1.86 0.59
C HIS A 99 -17.67 -1.82 0.96
N VAL A 100 -17.34 -2.19 2.19
CA VAL A 100 -15.99 -2.49 2.62
C VAL A 100 -15.84 -4.01 2.64
N ALA A 101 -14.84 -4.53 1.96
CA ALA A 101 -14.60 -5.97 1.90
C ALA A 101 -14.30 -6.53 3.29
N LYS A 102 -14.99 -7.59 3.66
CA LYS A 102 -14.76 -8.34 4.90
C LYS A 102 -13.72 -9.41 4.62
N ILE A 103 -12.46 -9.08 4.81
CA ILE A 103 -11.32 -9.98 4.61
C ILE A 103 -10.50 -10.09 5.88
N HIS A 104 -9.69 -11.15 5.98
CA HIS A 104 -8.71 -11.28 7.05
C HIS A 104 -7.44 -10.48 6.68
N SER A 105 -7.42 -9.18 6.98
CA SER A 105 -6.38 -8.24 6.48
C SER A 105 -4.94 -8.67 6.79
N GLU A 106 -4.73 -9.44 7.86
CA GLU A 106 -3.44 -10.00 8.29
C GLU A 106 -3.10 -11.35 7.64
N ALA A 107 -4.00 -11.93 6.85
CA ALA A 107 -3.73 -13.18 6.15
C ALA A 107 -2.84 -13.00 4.93
N SER A 108 -2.39 -14.11 4.33
CA SER A 108 -1.61 -14.10 3.09
C SER A 108 -2.36 -13.46 1.93
N VAL A 109 -1.61 -12.94 0.96
CA VAL A 109 -2.17 -12.35 -0.27
C VAL A 109 -3.05 -13.37 -1.01
N GLU A 110 -2.63 -14.64 -1.09
CA GLU A 110 -3.40 -15.68 -1.77
C GLU A 110 -4.74 -15.98 -1.08
N LYS A 111 -4.75 -16.02 0.26
CA LYS A 111 -5.98 -16.21 1.02
C LYS A 111 -6.94 -15.04 0.82
N ASN A 112 -6.45 -13.81 0.95
CA ASN A 112 -7.26 -12.62 0.76
C ASN A 112 -7.76 -12.49 -0.69
N ALA A 113 -6.96 -12.87 -1.67
CA ALA A 113 -7.38 -12.91 -3.07
C ALA A 113 -8.62 -13.81 -3.27
N ARG A 114 -8.67 -14.97 -2.61
CA ARG A 114 -9.83 -15.86 -2.62
C ARG A 114 -11.05 -15.23 -1.95
N GLU A 115 -10.87 -14.64 -0.77
CA GLU A 115 -11.95 -13.97 -0.04
C GLU A 115 -12.52 -12.78 -0.83
N ILE A 116 -11.67 -12.03 -1.54
CA ILE A 116 -12.11 -10.95 -2.43
C ILE A 116 -12.89 -11.49 -3.63
N LYS A 117 -12.41 -12.58 -4.24
CA LYS A 117 -13.14 -13.25 -5.33
C LYS A 117 -14.56 -13.62 -4.87
N GLU A 118 -14.68 -14.32 -3.74
CA GLU A 118 -15.96 -14.73 -3.18
C GLU A 118 -16.87 -13.53 -2.88
N CYS A 119 -16.33 -12.48 -2.30
CA CYS A 119 -17.05 -11.24 -2.02
C CYS A 119 -17.57 -10.55 -3.31
N VAL A 120 -16.75 -10.48 -4.36
CA VAL A 120 -17.16 -9.91 -5.66
C VAL A 120 -18.27 -10.76 -6.29
N GLU A 121 -18.15 -12.07 -6.25
CA GLU A 121 -19.17 -12.98 -6.79
C GLU A 121 -20.49 -12.84 -6.03
N GLU A 122 -20.48 -12.82 -4.71
CA GLU A 122 -21.67 -12.60 -3.87
C GLU A 122 -22.37 -11.27 -4.23
N ILE A 123 -21.61 -10.18 -4.30
CA ILE A 123 -22.11 -8.85 -4.65
C ILE A 123 -22.72 -8.85 -6.06
N TYR A 124 -22.01 -9.43 -7.04
CA TYR A 124 -22.49 -9.46 -8.41
C TYR A 124 -23.77 -10.28 -8.56
N TRP A 125 -23.81 -11.48 -7.99
CA TRP A 125 -25.00 -12.34 -8.08
C TRP A 125 -26.21 -11.74 -7.36
N GLY A 126 -25.98 -11.02 -6.27
CA GLY A 126 -27.04 -10.35 -5.53
C GLY A 126 -27.59 -9.10 -6.22
N SER A 127 -26.79 -8.39 -7.00
CA SER A 127 -27.15 -7.08 -7.58
C SER A 127 -27.23 -7.05 -9.11
N ARG A 128 -26.51 -7.95 -9.79
CA ARG A 128 -26.26 -7.93 -11.25
C ARG A 128 -25.53 -6.68 -11.73
N LYS A 129 -24.85 -5.96 -10.84
CA LYS A 129 -24.07 -4.77 -11.16
C LYS A 129 -22.59 -5.09 -11.16
N HIS A 130 -21.84 -4.50 -12.10
CA HIS A 130 -20.38 -4.63 -12.12
C HIS A 130 -19.77 -3.95 -10.90
N VAL A 131 -18.65 -4.51 -10.44
CA VAL A 131 -17.94 -4.04 -9.24
C VAL A 131 -16.70 -3.24 -9.67
N LEU A 132 -16.53 -2.05 -9.12
CA LEU A 132 -15.28 -1.30 -9.16
C LEU A 132 -14.57 -1.49 -7.81
N LEU A 133 -13.30 -1.92 -7.87
CA LEU A 133 -12.48 -2.15 -6.69
C LEU A 133 -11.57 -0.94 -6.43
N LEU A 134 -11.49 -0.54 -5.17
CA LEU A 134 -10.49 0.41 -4.68
C LEU A 134 -9.78 -0.21 -3.48
N GLY A 135 -8.51 -0.59 -3.65
CA GLY A 135 -7.72 -1.21 -2.60
C GLY A 135 -6.65 -0.27 -2.06
N HIS A 136 -6.56 -0.14 -0.73
CA HIS A 136 -5.53 0.67 -0.07
C HIS A 136 -4.44 -0.22 0.50
N SER A 137 -3.18 0.20 0.34
CA SER A 137 -2.03 -0.50 0.92
C SER A 137 -1.98 -1.97 0.49
N LYS A 138 -1.80 -2.92 1.42
CA LYS A 138 -1.89 -4.37 1.14
C LYS A 138 -3.22 -4.75 0.46
N GLY A 139 -4.33 -4.09 0.81
CA GLY A 139 -5.64 -4.38 0.18
C GLY A 139 -5.65 -4.18 -1.33
N GLY A 140 -4.87 -3.23 -1.87
CA GLY A 140 -4.67 -3.10 -3.31
C GLY A 140 -3.87 -4.25 -3.90
N VAL A 141 -2.86 -4.74 -3.17
CA VAL A 141 -2.09 -5.95 -3.56
C VAL A 141 -2.98 -7.19 -3.55
N ASP A 142 -3.82 -7.36 -2.52
CA ASP A 142 -4.77 -8.47 -2.39
C ASP A 142 -5.82 -8.45 -3.52
N ALA A 143 -6.36 -7.26 -3.85
CA ALA A 143 -7.31 -7.07 -4.94
C ALA A 143 -6.67 -7.36 -6.32
N ALA A 144 -5.46 -6.87 -6.55
CA ALA A 144 -4.71 -7.18 -7.77
C ALA A 144 -4.42 -8.68 -7.90
N ALA A 145 -4.10 -9.34 -6.79
CA ALA A 145 -3.90 -10.79 -6.77
C ALA A 145 -5.19 -11.55 -7.10
N ALA A 146 -6.34 -11.13 -6.56
CA ALA A 146 -7.64 -11.74 -6.89
C ALA A 146 -7.91 -11.67 -8.40
N LEU A 147 -7.68 -10.51 -9.01
CA LEU A 147 -7.90 -10.30 -10.44
C LEU A 147 -6.87 -11.03 -11.32
N SER A 148 -5.63 -11.18 -10.85
CA SER A 148 -4.59 -11.92 -11.57
C SER A 148 -4.80 -13.45 -11.51
N MET A 149 -5.25 -13.97 -10.36
CA MET A 149 -5.40 -15.41 -10.14
C MET A 149 -6.73 -15.97 -10.63
N TYR A 150 -7.80 -15.16 -10.58
CA TYR A 150 -9.18 -15.60 -10.82
C TYR A 150 -9.88 -14.80 -11.91
N TRP A 151 -9.11 -14.29 -12.88
CA TRP A 151 -9.68 -13.45 -13.94
C TRP A 151 -10.76 -14.14 -14.77
N SER A 152 -10.59 -15.43 -15.07
CA SER A 152 -11.60 -16.22 -15.77
C SER A 152 -12.99 -16.16 -15.12
N ASP A 153 -13.01 -16.07 -13.76
CA ASP A 153 -14.25 -16.02 -12.99
C ASP A 153 -14.75 -14.59 -12.78
N LEU A 154 -13.86 -13.59 -12.86
CA LEU A 154 -14.13 -12.20 -12.47
C LEU A 154 -14.29 -11.22 -13.64
N LYS A 155 -13.82 -11.54 -14.84
CA LYS A 155 -13.79 -10.64 -16.01
C LYS A 155 -15.13 -9.99 -16.37
N ASP A 156 -16.25 -10.74 -16.19
CA ASP A 156 -17.59 -10.25 -16.49
C ASP A 156 -18.28 -9.62 -15.25
N LYS A 157 -17.57 -9.48 -14.15
CA LYS A 157 -18.09 -8.98 -12.88
C LYS A 157 -17.39 -7.72 -12.40
N VAL A 158 -16.11 -7.55 -12.79
CA VAL A 158 -15.28 -6.43 -12.36
C VAL A 158 -15.04 -5.46 -13.51
N ALA A 159 -15.27 -4.17 -13.27
CA ALA A 159 -15.12 -3.12 -14.27
C ALA A 159 -13.78 -2.38 -14.20
N GLY A 160 -13.00 -2.55 -13.13
CA GLY A 160 -11.70 -1.93 -12.97
C GLY A 160 -11.17 -1.97 -11.54
N LEU A 161 -9.92 -1.55 -11.39
CA LEU A 161 -9.17 -1.55 -10.12
C LEU A 161 -8.43 -0.23 -9.90
N VAL A 162 -8.62 0.38 -8.73
CA VAL A 162 -7.78 1.45 -8.20
C VAL A 162 -6.87 0.87 -7.11
N LEU A 163 -5.56 1.08 -7.23
CA LEU A 163 -4.59 0.79 -6.18
C LEU A 163 -4.15 2.11 -5.53
N VAL A 164 -4.45 2.26 -4.25
CA VAL A 164 -4.14 3.47 -3.48
C VAL A 164 -2.99 3.17 -2.53
N GLN A 165 -1.86 3.84 -2.73
CA GLN A 165 -0.67 3.69 -1.87
C GLN A 165 -0.31 2.22 -1.62
N SER A 166 -0.41 1.40 -2.65
CA SER A 166 -0.25 -0.07 -2.56
C SER A 166 1.16 -0.49 -2.96
N PRO A 167 1.87 -1.30 -2.15
CA PRO A 167 3.21 -1.78 -2.46
C PRO A 167 3.16 -2.90 -3.52
N TYR A 168 2.73 -2.57 -4.74
CA TYR A 168 2.53 -3.54 -5.82
C TYR A 168 3.84 -4.23 -6.21
N GLY A 169 4.93 -3.47 -6.29
CA GLY A 169 6.27 -3.99 -6.56
C GLY A 169 6.96 -4.61 -5.35
N GLY A 170 6.48 -4.35 -4.15
CA GLY A 170 7.09 -4.73 -2.89
C GLY A 170 7.30 -3.54 -1.96
N SER A 171 7.85 -3.80 -0.77
CA SER A 171 8.15 -2.77 0.22
C SER A 171 9.56 -2.93 0.76
N PRO A 172 10.38 -1.86 0.74
CA PRO A 172 11.70 -1.91 1.36
C PRO A 172 11.59 -2.12 2.87
N ILE A 173 10.55 -1.58 3.51
CA ILE A 173 10.29 -1.77 4.93
C ILE A 173 10.05 -3.25 5.23
N ALA A 174 9.13 -3.91 4.51
CA ALA A 174 8.87 -5.33 4.70
C ALA A 174 10.13 -6.18 4.46
N SER A 175 10.88 -5.88 3.41
CA SER A 175 12.09 -6.63 3.04
C SER A 175 13.24 -6.45 4.02
N ASP A 176 13.47 -5.21 4.50
CA ASP A 176 14.59 -4.92 5.39
C ASP A 176 14.34 -5.38 6.83
N ILE A 177 13.07 -5.38 7.27
CA ILE A 177 12.70 -5.88 8.61
C ILE A 177 12.85 -7.39 8.70
N LEU A 178 12.37 -8.11 7.68
CA LEU A 178 12.39 -9.58 7.68
C LEU A 178 13.78 -10.14 7.34
N ARG A 179 14.68 -9.33 6.79
CA ARG A 179 16.10 -9.69 6.64
C ARG A 179 16.82 -9.50 7.97
N GLU A 180 16.91 -10.54 8.78
CA GLU A 180 17.62 -10.53 10.05
C GLU A 180 19.02 -9.90 9.95
N GLY A 181 19.32 -8.93 10.83
CA GLY A 181 20.67 -8.45 11.11
C GLY A 181 21.17 -7.28 10.27
N GLN A 182 20.39 -6.70 9.35
CA GLN A 182 20.90 -5.66 8.43
C GLN A 182 20.67 -4.21 8.89
N LEU A 183 19.89 -3.99 9.94
CA LEU A 183 19.62 -2.67 10.53
C LEU A 183 20.54 -2.35 11.72
N GLY A 184 21.70 -3.01 11.83
CA GLY A 184 22.61 -2.95 12.97
C GLY A 184 23.04 -1.55 13.43
N ASP A 185 23.13 -0.59 12.52
CA ASP A 185 23.65 0.75 12.82
C ASP A 185 22.54 1.79 13.16
N TYR A 186 21.26 1.43 13.04
CA TYR A 186 20.12 2.29 13.33
C TYR A 186 19.25 1.71 14.45
N VAL A 187 19.86 1.42 15.60
CA VAL A 187 19.22 0.76 16.76
C VAL A 187 17.90 1.42 17.19
N ASN A 188 17.83 2.76 17.14
CA ASN A 188 16.63 3.50 17.52
C ASN A 188 15.48 3.33 16.51
N LEU A 189 15.81 3.16 15.24
CA LEU A 189 14.86 3.01 14.17
C LEU A 189 14.35 1.58 14.06
N ARG A 190 15.22 0.60 14.31
CA ARG A 190 14.80 -0.80 14.49
C ARG A 190 13.78 -0.91 15.63
N LYS A 191 14.03 -0.25 16.77
CA LYS A 191 13.06 -0.20 17.89
C LYS A 191 11.76 0.48 17.50
N LEU A 192 11.81 1.59 16.75
CA LEU A 192 10.61 2.26 16.23
C LEU A 192 9.81 1.34 15.31
N MET A 193 10.48 0.65 14.40
CA MET A 193 9.86 -0.31 13.49
C MET A 193 9.36 -1.55 14.23
N GLU A 194 10.10 -2.06 15.24
CA GLU A 194 9.63 -3.14 16.10
C GLU A 194 8.40 -2.74 16.93
N ILE A 195 8.31 -1.49 17.36
CA ILE A 195 7.13 -0.95 18.08
C ILE A 195 5.94 -0.85 17.12
N LEU A 196 6.15 -0.28 15.92
CA LEU A 196 5.14 -0.26 14.87
C LEU A 196 4.68 -1.68 14.54
N ILE A 197 5.60 -2.58 14.34
CA ILE A 197 5.34 -3.98 14.02
C ILE A 197 4.73 -4.72 15.21
N ARG A 198 5.25 -4.63 16.42
CA ARG A 198 4.69 -5.34 17.60
C ARG A 198 3.34 -4.81 18.06
N LYS A 199 3.08 -3.51 17.93
CA LYS A 199 1.74 -2.95 18.18
C LYS A 199 0.76 -3.29 17.07
N VAL A 200 1.28 -3.49 15.87
CA VAL A 200 0.58 -3.72 14.64
C VAL A 200 0.52 -5.21 14.30
N ILE A 201 1.56 -6.00 14.62
CA ILE A 201 1.61 -7.46 14.38
C ILE A 201 1.24 -8.21 15.67
N LYS A 202 -0.03 -8.19 16.00
CA LYS A 202 -0.65 -9.38 16.62
C LYS A 202 -1.07 -10.40 15.55
N GLY A 203 -0.83 -10.10 14.28
CA GLY A 203 -1.22 -10.86 13.11
C GLY A 203 -0.11 -11.76 12.56
N ASP A 204 -0.42 -12.45 11.48
CA ASP A 204 0.46 -13.41 10.82
C ASP A 204 1.63 -12.68 10.13
N ILE A 205 2.86 -13.09 10.41
CA ILE A 205 4.09 -12.61 9.75
C ILE A 205 4.01 -12.79 8.23
N GLN A 206 3.25 -13.79 7.77
CA GLN A 206 3.09 -14.12 6.36
C GLN A 206 2.52 -12.95 5.53
N ALA A 207 1.61 -12.16 6.09
CA ALA A 207 1.07 -10.98 5.42
C ALA A 207 2.15 -9.93 5.09
N LEU A 208 3.18 -9.82 5.93
CA LEU A 208 4.30 -8.93 5.71
C LEU A 208 5.33 -9.56 4.75
N GLU A 209 5.55 -10.89 4.85
CA GLU A 209 6.42 -11.62 3.94
C GLU A 209 5.97 -11.48 2.49
N ASP A 210 4.65 -11.54 2.23
CA ASP A 210 4.08 -11.40 0.90
C ASP A 210 4.32 -10.02 0.27
N LEU A 211 4.68 -9.02 1.07
CA LEU A 211 5.04 -7.67 0.62
C LEU A 211 6.55 -7.48 0.42
N THR A 212 7.38 -8.49 0.68
CA THR A 212 8.82 -8.42 0.37
C THR A 212 9.06 -8.45 -1.13
N TYR A 213 10.18 -7.85 -1.58
CA TYR A 213 10.52 -7.87 -3.01
C TYR A 213 10.68 -9.29 -3.56
N GLU A 214 11.21 -10.22 -2.79
CA GLU A 214 11.39 -11.61 -3.20
C GLU A 214 10.04 -12.26 -3.49
N ARG A 215 9.09 -12.18 -2.54
CA ARG A 215 7.74 -12.73 -2.72
C ARG A 215 6.97 -12.04 -3.83
N ARG A 216 7.07 -10.69 -3.95
CA ARG A 216 6.40 -9.96 -5.04
C ARG A 216 6.95 -10.33 -6.41
N LYS A 217 8.27 -10.47 -6.56
CA LYS A 217 8.91 -10.93 -7.79
C LYS A 217 8.43 -12.32 -8.19
N ASP A 218 8.37 -13.25 -7.24
CA ASP A 218 7.90 -14.63 -7.50
C ASP A 218 6.42 -14.65 -7.88
N PHE A 219 5.59 -13.88 -7.17
CA PHE A 219 4.17 -13.77 -7.47
C PHE A 219 3.93 -13.17 -8.86
N LEU A 220 4.54 -12.03 -9.18
CA LEU A 220 4.30 -11.28 -10.42
C LEU A 220 4.92 -11.95 -11.66
N ARG A 221 5.87 -12.87 -11.51
CA ARG A 221 6.31 -13.76 -12.62
C ARG A 221 5.24 -14.76 -13.00
N LYS A 222 4.42 -15.20 -12.03
CA LYS A 222 3.40 -16.23 -12.22
C LYS A 222 2.03 -15.65 -12.56
N TYR A 223 1.66 -14.54 -11.92
CA TYR A 223 0.35 -13.93 -11.99
C TYR A 223 0.48 -12.45 -12.36
N GLN A 224 0.02 -12.09 -13.55
CA GLN A 224 -0.01 -10.72 -14.04
C GLN A 224 -1.44 -10.21 -14.11
N LEU A 225 -1.63 -8.91 -13.93
CA LEU A 225 -2.93 -8.30 -14.17
C LEU A 225 -3.33 -8.43 -15.64
N PRO A 226 -4.62 -8.71 -15.92
CA PRO A 226 -5.14 -8.77 -17.27
C PRO A 226 -4.94 -7.44 -18.02
N LYS A 227 -4.53 -7.48 -19.26
CA LYS A 227 -4.25 -6.29 -20.07
C LYS A 227 -5.50 -5.47 -20.39
N GLU A 228 -6.64 -6.13 -20.47
CA GLU A 228 -7.94 -5.52 -20.71
C GLU A 228 -8.57 -4.87 -19.46
N LEU A 229 -8.02 -5.12 -18.27
CA LEU A 229 -8.51 -4.53 -17.02
C LEU A 229 -8.08 -3.06 -16.91
N PRO A 230 -9.02 -2.10 -16.80
CA PRO A 230 -8.67 -0.73 -16.47
C PRO A 230 -8.04 -0.66 -15.07
N VAL A 231 -6.88 -0.01 -14.97
CA VAL A 231 -6.15 0.14 -13.70
C VAL A 231 -5.70 1.57 -13.51
N VAL A 232 -5.95 2.10 -12.32
CA VAL A 232 -5.41 3.38 -11.84
C VAL A 232 -4.56 3.10 -10.59
N SER A 233 -3.34 3.63 -10.55
CA SER A 233 -2.50 3.62 -9.35
C SER A 233 -2.28 5.02 -8.82
N PHE A 234 -2.37 5.16 -7.50
CA PHE A 234 -2.26 6.44 -6.80
C PHE A 234 -1.23 6.32 -5.69
N HIS A 235 -0.33 7.29 -5.63
CA HIS A 235 0.63 7.38 -4.53
C HIS A 235 0.84 8.84 -4.13
N THR A 236 1.31 9.04 -2.90
CA THR A 236 1.57 10.34 -2.29
C THR A 236 2.96 10.37 -1.66
N GLU A 237 3.33 11.53 -1.14
CA GLU A 237 4.55 11.71 -0.38
C GLU A 237 4.19 12.27 1.00
N ALA A 238 4.73 11.70 2.07
CA ALA A 238 4.56 12.24 3.41
C ALA A 238 5.35 13.54 3.61
N SER A 239 4.80 14.45 4.41
CA SER A 239 5.53 15.64 4.84
C SER A 239 6.51 15.28 5.97
N ILE A 240 7.78 15.61 5.78
CA ILE A 240 8.82 15.48 6.81
C ILE A 240 8.96 16.84 7.48
N ARG A 241 8.23 17.07 8.58
CA ARG A 241 8.29 18.32 9.34
C ARG A 241 9.28 18.22 10.51
N PRO A 242 10.08 19.27 10.78
CA PRO A 242 11.04 19.27 11.92
C PRO A 242 10.37 18.98 13.26
N GLU A 243 9.14 19.44 13.47
CA GLU A 243 8.39 19.25 14.72
C GLU A 243 8.09 17.76 14.97
N VAL A 244 7.81 17.01 13.92
CA VAL A 244 7.59 15.56 13.99
C VAL A 244 8.89 14.85 14.37
N LEU A 245 10.02 15.28 13.82
CA LEU A 245 11.34 14.76 14.13
C LEU A 245 11.74 15.04 15.59
N ALA A 246 11.43 16.22 16.10
CA ALA A 246 11.67 16.57 17.50
C ALA A 246 10.85 15.65 18.43
N THR A 247 9.58 15.38 18.11
CA THR A 247 8.74 14.42 18.86
C THR A 247 9.33 13.02 18.86
N LEU A 248 9.88 12.57 17.72
CA LEU A 248 10.52 11.25 17.62
C LEU A 248 11.81 11.15 18.43
N SER A 249 12.61 12.22 18.49
CA SER A 249 13.83 12.25 19.33
C SER A 249 13.48 12.16 20.82
N HIS A 250 12.42 12.82 21.27
CA HIS A 250 11.93 12.71 22.64
C HIS A 250 11.42 11.31 22.98
N VAL A 251 10.68 10.67 22.07
CA VAL A 251 10.20 9.29 22.25
C VAL A 251 11.37 8.30 22.28
N ALA A 252 12.37 8.47 21.43
CA ALA A 252 13.57 7.64 21.43
C ALA A 252 14.41 7.79 22.70
N HIS A 253 14.46 8.98 23.29
CA HIS A 253 15.15 9.23 24.57
C HIS A 253 14.36 8.70 25.78
N ALA A 254 13.03 8.73 25.74
CA ALA A 254 12.20 8.23 26.85
C ALA A 254 12.22 6.69 26.99
N GLU A 255 12.64 5.95 25.96
CA GLU A 255 12.74 4.49 25.97
C GLU A 255 14.18 3.96 26.19
N LEU A 256 15.18 4.81 26.32
CA LEU A 256 16.53 4.38 26.72
C LEU A 256 16.48 3.91 28.18
N PRO A 257 16.87 2.66 28.50
CA PRO A 257 16.98 2.22 29.87
C PRO A 257 18.04 3.06 30.57
N ILE A 258 17.63 3.90 31.50
CA ILE A 258 18.53 4.49 32.47
C ILE A 258 19.15 3.32 33.21
N ILE A 259 20.49 3.25 33.19
CA ILE A 259 21.28 2.29 33.96
C ILE A 259 20.74 2.29 35.39
N PRO A 260 20.34 1.15 35.98
CA PRO A 260 19.78 1.13 37.29
C PRO A 260 20.86 1.51 38.29
N SER A 261 20.80 2.72 38.83
CA SER A 261 21.39 2.97 40.12
C SER A 261 20.53 2.27 41.19
N LEU A 262 21.19 1.44 41.95
CA LEU A 262 20.64 0.72 43.08
C LEU A 262 19.86 1.64 44.03
N SER A 263 18.56 1.74 43.89
CA SER A 263 17.63 1.88 45.03
C SER A 263 16.17 1.90 44.55
N ALA A 264 15.45 1.04 45.19
CA ALA A 264 14.03 0.76 45.25
C ALA A 264 13.06 1.84 44.76
N ARG A 265 12.29 1.51 43.75
CA ARG A 265 10.85 1.67 43.51
C ARG A 265 10.63 1.59 42.00
N GLN A 266 9.86 0.60 41.56
CA GLN A 266 9.55 0.41 40.14
C GLN A 266 8.93 1.68 39.55
N PRO A 267 9.54 2.31 38.52
CA PRO A 267 8.86 3.37 37.79
C PRO A 267 7.72 2.74 36.98
N ARG A 268 6.50 3.19 37.20
CA ARG A 268 5.38 2.90 36.31
C ARG A 268 5.77 3.34 34.90
N LYS A 269 5.93 2.37 34.00
CA LYS A 269 6.11 2.66 32.56
C LYS A 269 4.85 3.36 32.07
N VAL A 270 4.92 4.65 31.84
CA VAL A 270 3.89 5.40 31.13
C VAL A 270 3.98 4.97 29.67
N PRO A 271 2.95 4.36 29.07
CA PRO A 271 2.98 4.01 27.66
C PRO A 271 3.04 5.30 26.84
N VAL A 272 4.15 5.56 26.18
CA VAL A 272 4.26 6.65 25.22
C VAL A 272 3.46 6.26 23.99
N VAL A 273 2.31 6.90 23.79
CA VAL A 273 1.48 6.72 22.60
C VAL A 273 2.01 7.65 21.52
N MET A 274 2.74 7.10 20.55
CA MET A 274 3.18 7.86 19.40
C MET A 274 2.03 8.01 18.40
N PRO A 275 1.71 9.23 17.94
CA PRO A 275 0.74 9.44 16.88
C PRO A 275 1.14 8.67 15.61
N LEU A 276 0.18 8.09 14.91
CA LEU A 276 0.43 7.30 13.68
C LEU A 276 1.14 8.15 12.61
N SER A 277 0.75 9.42 12.45
CA SER A 277 1.38 10.37 11.54
C SER A 277 2.87 10.60 11.85
N ALA A 278 3.25 10.65 13.13
CA ALA A 278 4.64 10.77 13.54
C ALA A 278 5.46 9.52 13.16
N ALA A 279 4.87 8.34 13.35
CA ALA A 279 5.48 7.08 12.94
C ALA A 279 5.67 7.01 11.40
N MET A 280 4.66 7.44 10.63
CA MET A 280 4.76 7.50 9.17
C MET A 280 5.85 8.48 8.70
N ALA A 281 5.94 9.66 9.31
CA ALA A 281 6.98 10.63 8.99
C ALA A 281 8.40 10.11 9.31
N ALA A 282 8.56 9.36 10.38
CA ALA A 282 9.85 8.72 10.70
C ALA A 282 10.26 7.67 9.68
N CYS A 283 9.32 6.83 9.26
CA CYS A 283 9.56 5.86 8.20
C CYS A 283 9.88 6.54 6.87
N ALA A 284 9.16 7.62 6.52
CA ALA A 284 9.42 8.41 5.33
C ALA A 284 10.84 9.00 5.34
N GLN A 285 11.26 9.56 6.46
CA GLN A 285 12.61 10.10 6.59
C GLN A 285 13.66 9.01 6.49
N LEU A 286 13.42 7.84 7.11
CA LEU A 286 14.34 6.71 6.97
C LEU A 286 14.54 6.32 5.52
N LEU A 287 13.47 6.12 4.78
CA LEU A 287 13.52 5.73 3.38
C LEU A 287 14.19 6.82 2.54
N GLN A 288 13.94 8.09 2.84
CA GLN A 288 14.59 9.22 2.18
C GLN A 288 16.09 9.27 2.46
N VAL A 289 16.51 9.12 3.72
CA VAL A 289 17.94 9.17 4.10
C VAL A 289 18.68 7.94 3.58
N ARG A 290 18.08 6.75 3.68
CA ARG A 290 18.74 5.50 3.31
C ARG A 290 18.77 5.27 1.79
N TYR A 291 17.71 5.62 1.08
CA TYR A 291 17.52 5.25 -0.32
C TYR A 291 17.32 6.44 -1.25
N GLY A 292 17.16 7.65 -0.74
CA GLY A 292 16.82 8.82 -1.54
C GLY A 292 15.41 8.79 -2.14
N GLU A 293 14.53 7.91 -1.63
CA GLU A 293 13.23 7.63 -2.23
C GLU A 293 12.11 8.48 -1.63
N LYS A 294 11.24 8.96 -2.49
CA LYS A 294 10.00 9.61 -2.10
C LYS A 294 8.98 8.54 -1.69
N THR A 295 8.29 8.78 -0.56
CA THR A 295 7.42 7.79 0.08
C THR A 295 6.31 8.46 0.88
N ASP A 296 5.19 7.78 1.04
CA ASP A 296 4.10 8.17 1.94
C ASP A 296 4.35 7.78 3.42
N GLY A 297 5.51 7.20 3.71
CA GLY A 297 5.93 6.67 5.00
C GLY A 297 6.12 5.14 5.00
N LEU A 298 5.44 4.40 4.15
CA LEU A 298 5.52 2.93 4.08
C LEU A 298 5.84 2.42 2.67
N VAL A 299 5.33 3.10 1.64
CA VAL A 299 5.43 2.66 0.25
C VAL A 299 6.20 3.69 -0.55
N THR A 300 7.20 3.25 -1.31
CA THR A 300 7.91 4.13 -2.21
C THR A 300 7.09 4.41 -3.46
N ARG A 301 7.30 5.58 -4.06
CA ARG A 301 6.64 5.97 -5.29
C ARG A 301 6.77 4.90 -6.37
N ARG A 302 8.00 4.44 -6.62
CA ARG A 302 8.28 3.48 -7.69
C ARG A 302 7.64 2.12 -7.46
N ASP A 303 7.47 1.69 -6.21
CA ASP A 303 6.86 0.40 -5.89
C ASP A 303 5.32 0.43 -5.90
N ALA A 304 4.72 1.64 -5.84
CA ALA A 304 3.28 1.82 -5.93
C ALA A 304 2.76 1.89 -7.38
N GLU A 305 3.63 2.15 -8.36
CA GLU A 305 3.25 2.29 -9.76
C GLU A 305 3.07 0.91 -10.42
N VAL A 306 1.89 0.68 -10.96
CA VAL A 306 1.55 -0.57 -11.65
C VAL A 306 1.86 -0.43 -13.14
N PRO A 307 2.68 -1.31 -13.75
CA PRO A 307 2.94 -1.25 -15.17
C PRO A 307 1.66 -1.29 -16.03
N GLY A 308 1.56 -0.38 -17.00
CA GLY A 308 0.40 -0.26 -17.88
C GLY A 308 -0.81 0.45 -17.26
N SER A 309 -0.73 0.92 -16.00
CA SER A 309 -1.79 1.69 -15.38
C SER A 309 -1.71 3.18 -15.71
N VAL A 310 -2.82 3.88 -15.47
CA VAL A 310 -2.82 5.34 -15.34
C VAL A 310 -2.38 5.69 -13.91
N VAL A 311 -1.30 6.47 -13.78
CA VAL A 311 -0.71 6.82 -12.49
C VAL A 311 -1.08 8.25 -12.10
N VAL A 312 -1.50 8.42 -10.85
CA VAL A 312 -1.83 9.72 -10.26
C VAL A 312 -0.82 10.07 -9.18
N ARG A 313 -0.20 11.25 -9.31
CA ARG A 313 0.91 11.74 -8.47
C ARG A 313 0.63 13.17 -8.00
N PRO A 314 -0.29 13.39 -7.05
CA PRO A 314 -0.58 14.74 -6.58
C PRO A 314 0.62 15.34 -5.83
N ASP A 315 0.78 16.66 -5.94
CA ASP A 315 1.82 17.39 -5.21
C ASP A 315 1.55 17.53 -3.72
N ARG A 316 0.28 17.32 -3.32
CA ARG A 316 -0.13 17.40 -1.92
C ARG A 316 0.58 16.34 -1.08
N LYS A 317 1.18 16.77 0.02
CA LYS A 317 1.89 15.88 0.94
C LYS A 317 0.91 15.19 1.88
N LEU A 318 0.72 13.90 1.67
CA LEU A 318 -0.20 13.05 2.43
C LEU A 318 0.54 11.78 2.87
N ASP A 319 0.38 11.41 4.13
CA ASP A 319 0.92 10.16 4.65
C ASP A 319 0.06 8.95 4.26
N HIS A 320 0.60 7.77 4.52
CA HIS A 320 -0.04 6.49 4.16
C HIS A 320 -1.41 6.26 4.81
N ALA A 321 -1.66 6.83 5.99
CA ALA A 321 -2.89 6.62 6.73
C ALA A 321 -4.01 7.60 6.34
N TRP A 322 -3.66 8.73 5.70
CA TRP A 322 -4.60 9.81 5.41
C TRP A 322 -5.81 9.37 4.58
N MET A 323 -5.58 8.46 3.61
CA MET A 323 -6.64 8.00 2.70
C MET A 323 -7.77 7.22 3.39
N VAL A 324 -7.53 6.66 4.55
CA VAL A 324 -8.43 5.69 5.18
C VAL A 324 -8.89 6.08 6.59
N TYR A 325 -8.11 6.92 7.27
CA TYR A 325 -8.45 7.44 8.58
C TYR A 325 -8.75 8.94 8.49
N SER A 326 -9.89 9.32 9.02
CA SER A 326 -10.26 10.73 9.10
C SER A 326 -9.32 11.48 10.02
N SER A 327 -8.73 12.57 9.53
CA SER A 327 -8.08 13.56 10.37
C SER A 327 -9.14 14.40 11.10
N LEU A 328 -8.88 14.72 12.38
CA LEU A 328 -9.67 15.70 13.13
C LEU A 328 -9.38 17.14 12.65
N ASN A 329 -8.32 17.32 11.86
CA ASN A 329 -7.81 18.59 11.36
C ASN A 329 -7.86 18.65 9.82
N ASP A 330 -8.89 18.09 9.19
CA ASP A 330 -9.08 18.26 7.75
C ASP A 330 -9.28 19.75 7.45
N ASP A 331 -8.47 20.29 6.55
CA ASP A 331 -8.60 21.67 6.06
C ASP A 331 -9.87 21.75 5.18
N PRO A 332 -10.89 22.56 5.55
CA PRO A 332 -12.08 22.74 4.73
C PRO A 332 -11.78 23.29 3.33
N GLY A 333 -10.65 23.97 3.16
CA GLY A 333 -10.15 24.48 1.88
C GLY A 333 -9.59 23.41 0.96
N GLU A 334 -9.37 22.18 1.43
CA GLU A 334 -8.79 21.09 0.66
C GLU A 334 -9.75 19.90 0.51
N ALA A 335 -9.52 19.08 -0.53
CA ALA A 335 -10.28 17.85 -0.74
C ALA A 335 -10.02 16.85 0.40
N ASP A 336 -11.06 16.17 0.85
CA ASP A 336 -10.96 15.07 1.79
C ASP A 336 -10.69 13.72 1.08
N ALA A 337 -10.40 12.69 1.86
CA ALA A 337 -10.09 11.36 1.33
C ALA A 337 -11.26 10.74 0.55
N SER A 338 -12.50 11.07 0.88
CA SER A 338 -13.68 10.53 0.19
C SER A 338 -13.84 11.14 -1.20
N GLN A 339 -13.56 12.44 -1.34
CA GLN A 339 -13.54 13.14 -2.63
C GLN A 339 -12.40 12.65 -3.52
N VAL A 340 -11.23 12.37 -2.92
CA VAL A 340 -10.09 11.76 -3.64
C VAL A 340 -10.45 10.36 -4.14
N CYS A 341 -11.10 9.53 -3.32
CA CYS A 341 -11.57 8.20 -3.74
C CYS A 341 -12.58 8.31 -4.89
N GLU A 342 -13.51 9.27 -4.83
CA GLU A 342 -14.46 9.52 -5.91
C GLU A 342 -13.76 9.93 -7.21
N ALA A 343 -12.80 10.85 -7.14
CA ALA A 343 -12.04 11.30 -8.31
C ALA A 343 -11.24 10.16 -8.97
N LEU A 344 -10.62 9.30 -8.16
CA LEU A 344 -9.88 8.12 -8.64
C LEU A 344 -10.81 7.10 -9.32
N LEU A 345 -11.97 6.84 -8.75
CA LEU A 345 -12.95 5.92 -9.34
C LEU A 345 -13.59 6.51 -10.61
N THR A 346 -13.81 7.83 -10.65
CA THR A 346 -14.27 8.51 -11.86
C THR A 346 -13.23 8.44 -12.98
N LEU A 347 -11.97 8.67 -12.66
CA LEU A 347 -10.86 8.50 -13.60
C LEU A 347 -10.78 7.06 -14.12
N LEU A 348 -10.94 6.06 -13.24
CA LEU A 348 -10.94 4.65 -13.62
C LEU A 348 -12.04 4.33 -14.64
N ILE A 349 -13.23 4.89 -14.47
CA ILE A 349 -14.35 4.74 -15.42
C ILE A 349 -13.99 5.34 -16.78
N GLU A 350 -13.40 6.54 -16.80
CA GLU A 350 -12.96 7.19 -18.03
C GLU A 350 -11.88 6.36 -18.75
N VAL A 351 -10.92 5.81 -18.02
CA VAL A 351 -9.89 4.90 -18.55
C VAL A 351 -10.54 3.67 -19.20
N GLY A 352 -11.49 3.05 -18.51
CA GLY A 352 -12.20 1.89 -19.06
C GLY A 352 -13.06 2.21 -20.29
N GLN A 353 -13.66 3.39 -20.36
CA GLN A 353 -14.39 3.84 -21.54
C GLN A 353 -13.47 4.05 -22.74
N ARG A 354 -12.31 4.69 -22.54
CA ARG A 354 -11.29 4.91 -23.55
C ARG A 354 -10.77 3.58 -24.12
N GLN A 355 -10.39 2.63 -23.26
CA GLN A 355 -9.88 1.33 -23.66
C GLN A 355 -10.91 0.54 -24.52
N ARG A 356 -12.20 0.56 -24.14
CA ARG A 356 -13.27 -0.08 -24.94
C ARG A 356 -13.43 0.56 -26.31
N HIS A 357 -13.35 1.88 -26.39
CA HIS A 357 -13.42 2.61 -27.65
C HIS A 357 -12.24 2.26 -28.58
N GLU A 358 -11.02 2.19 -28.05
CA GLU A 358 -9.83 1.81 -28.80
C GLU A 358 -9.89 0.36 -29.34
N ILE A 359 -10.48 -0.57 -28.57
CA ILE A 359 -10.69 -1.95 -29.02
C ILE A 359 -11.71 -1.97 -30.15
N SER A 360 -12.86 -1.30 -29.99
CA SER A 360 -13.90 -1.23 -31.03
C SER A 360 -13.41 -0.63 -32.33
N MET A 361 -12.47 0.32 -32.30
CA MET A 361 -11.87 0.93 -33.49
C MET A 361 -10.84 0.02 -34.21
N LYS A 362 -10.29 -0.98 -33.52
CA LYS A 362 -9.33 -1.93 -34.11
C LYS A 362 -10.00 -3.14 -34.74
N ASP A 363 -11.21 -3.46 -34.30
CA ASP A 363 -11.98 -4.62 -34.75
C ASP A 363 -12.97 -4.26 -35.89
N GLY A 364 -13.12 -2.98 -36.25
CA GLY A 364 -13.93 -2.45 -37.35
C GLY A 364 -13.05 -1.97 -38.53
#